data_bbe9dcc7df33bfdd46e567c3e4fd9ae1
#
_entry.id   bbe9dcc7df33bfdd46e567c3e4fd9ae1
#
_cell.length_a   1.000
_cell.length_b   1.000
_cell.length_c   1.000
_cell.angle_alpha   90.00
_cell.angle_beta   90.00
_cell.angle_gamma   90.00
#
_symmetry.space_group_name_H-M   'P 1'
#
loop_
_entity.id
_entity.type
_entity.pdbx_description
1 polymer ?
#
loop_
_entity_poly.entity_id
_entity_poly.type
_entity_poly.pdbx_seq_one_letter_code
_entity_poly.pdbx_strand_id
1 'polypeptide(L)'
;MRKNIVAGNWKMNKTYQDAQALVSEIDNMVKDEVTADNVEVIVTPPFPFLSTVSKLIQGNPRMHLAAQDVSAHESGAYTGEVSAAMLKSVGVEYVLVGHSERRQYHHEDSDLLFKKMKAALAQGIKPIFCCGEPLEVRESEQHFEYVGQQLRDTVAHLSNEEFDQIVIAYEPIWAIGTGRTASSQQAQEMHEYIREELSRLFDAEAAFNKTILYGGSANPGNAKELFAQPDVDGGLIGGASLKSRDFTDIIKSF
;
A
#
# COMPACT_ATOMS: atom_id res chain seq x y z
N MET A 1 -17.66 5.66 -5.52
CA MET A 1 -17.58 4.20 -5.17
C MET A 1 -16.11 3.88 -4.90
N ARG A 2 -15.79 3.21 -3.79
CA ARG A 2 -14.43 2.84 -3.41
C ARG A 2 -13.82 1.90 -4.43
N LYS A 3 -12.52 2.07 -4.70
CA LYS A 3 -11.77 1.17 -5.57
C LYS A 3 -11.27 -0.02 -4.76
N ASN A 4 -11.39 -1.21 -5.31
CA ASN A 4 -10.73 -2.39 -4.78
C ASN A 4 -9.30 -2.43 -5.30
N ILE A 5 -8.33 -2.57 -4.40
CA ILE A 5 -6.90 -2.57 -4.77
C ILE A 5 -6.20 -3.77 -4.14
N VAL A 6 -5.46 -4.52 -4.94
CA VAL A 6 -4.52 -5.53 -4.45
C VAL A 6 -3.12 -5.12 -4.84
N ALA A 7 -2.34 -4.66 -3.85
CA ALA A 7 -0.98 -4.18 -4.02
C ALA A 7 0.03 -5.23 -3.53
N GLY A 8 0.96 -5.65 -4.37
CA GLY A 8 2.01 -6.60 -4.03
C GLY A 8 3.32 -5.92 -3.69
N ASN A 9 3.65 -5.83 -2.41
CA ASN A 9 4.95 -5.34 -1.93
C ASN A 9 5.98 -6.47 -1.93
N TRP A 10 6.89 -6.45 -2.90
CA TRP A 10 7.93 -7.48 -3.02
C TRP A 10 9.04 -7.35 -1.98
N LYS A 11 9.07 -6.22 -1.26
CA LYS A 11 10.13 -5.90 -0.30
C LYS A 11 11.51 -6.06 -0.96
N MET A 12 12.52 -6.48 -0.22
CA MET A 12 13.90 -6.69 -0.73
C MET A 12 14.07 -8.13 -1.23
N ASN A 13 13.32 -8.49 -2.30
CA ASN A 13 13.36 -9.84 -2.88
C ASN A 13 13.50 -9.78 -4.40
N LYS A 14 13.86 -10.91 -4.98
CA LYS A 14 14.04 -11.19 -6.41
C LYS A 14 15.36 -10.65 -6.96
N THR A 15 15.88 -11.36 -7.95
CA THR A 15 16.90 -10.86 -8.87
C THR A 15 16.22 -10.23 -10.10
N TYR A 16 17.00 -9.67 -11.00
CA TYR A 16 16.47 -9.04 -12.22
C TYR A 16 15.64 -10.02 -13.07
N GLN A 17 16.18 -11.24 -13.30
CA GLN A 17 15.49 -12.26 -14.09
C GLN A 17 14.24 -12.77 -13.39
N ASP A 18 14.30 -12.98 -12.07
CA ASP A 18 13.14 -13.42 -11.29
C ASP A 18 12.03 -12.37 -11.29
N ALA A 19 12.39 -11.08 -11.24
CA ALA A 19 11.44 -9.98 -11.29
C ALA A 19 10.72 -9.92 -12.64
N GLN A 20 11.46 -10.10 -13.75
CA GLN A 20 10.87 -10.17 -15.09
C GLN A 20 9.91 -11.37 -15.22
N ALA A 21 10.34 -12.54 -14.79
CA ALA A 21 9.50 -13.75 -14.84
C ALA A 21 8.22 -13.57 -14.03
N LEU A 22 8.36 -13.13 -12.77
CA LEU A 22 7.22 -12.97 -11.86
C LEU A 22 6.20 -11.96 -12.41
N VAL A 23 6.64 -10.77 -12.84
CA VAL A 23 5.69 -9.77 -13.35
C VAL A 23 5.02 -10.20 -14.64
N SER A 24 5.74 -10.91 -15.55
CA SER A 24 5.16 -11.42 -16.80
C SER A 24 4.10 -12.49 -16.51
N GLU A 25 4.35 -13.38 -15.54
CA GLU A 25 3.36 -14.37 -15.12
C GLU A 25 2.12 -13.70 -14.50
N ILE A 26 2.31 -12.72 -13.61
CA ILE A 26 1.21 -11.98 -12.99
C ILE A 26 0.39 -11.25 -14.07
N ASP A 27 1.03 -10.52 -14.99
CA ASP A 27 0.35 -9.78 -16.05
C ASP A 27 -0.51 -10.69 -16.94
N ASN A 28 0.03 -11.85 -17.36
CA ASN A 28 -0.71 -12.83 -18.14
C ASN A 28 -1.90 -13.39 -17.35
N MET A 29 -1.68 -13.81 -16.10
CA MET A 29 -2.76 -14.33 -15.26
C MET A 29 -3.85 -13.28 -14.98
N VAL A 30 -3.48 -12.02 -14.77
CA VAL A 30 -4.45 -10.92 -14.59
C VAL A 30 -5.30 -10.74 -15.84
N LYS A 31 -4.71 -10.77 -17.04
CA LYS A 31 -5.44 -10.68 -18.31
C LYS A 31 -6.38 -11.84 -18.53
N ASP A 32 -5.94 -13.06 -18.19
CA ASP A 32 -6.66 -14.29 -18.53
C ASP A 32 -7.72 -14.67 -17.49
N GLU A 33 -7.48 -14.36 -16.19
CA GLU A 33 -8.26 -14.92 -15.11
C GLU A 33 -9.03 -13.88 -14.27
N VAL A 34 -8.63 -12.60 -14.26
CA VAL A 34 -9.29 -11.57 -13.45
C VAL A 34 -10.44 -10.95 -14.24
N THR A 35 -11.66 -11.35 -13.89
CA THR A 35 -12.90 -10.90 -14.56
C THR A 35 -13.56 -9.70 -13.86
N ALA A 36 -13.24 -9.43 -12.60
CA ALA A 36 -13.78 -8.31 -11.85
C ALA A 36 -13.29 -6.97 -12.42
N ASP A 37 -14.19 -6.11 -12.89
CA ASP A 37 -13.85 -4.85 -13.57
C ASP A 37 -13.39 -3.74 -12.61
N ASN A 38 -13.67 -3.88 -11.31
CA ASN A 38 -13.43 -2.87 -10.28
C ASN A 38 -12.18 -3.12 -9.44
N VAL A 39 -11.28 -4.05 -9.84
CA VAL A 39 -10.06 -4.38 -9.09
C VAL A 39 -8.84 -3.82 -9.82
N GLU A 40 -8.09 -2.95 -9.14
CA GLU A 40 -6.77 -2.48 -9.57
C GLU A 40 -5.68 -3.34 -8.94
N VAL A 41 -4.66 -3.70 -9.73
CA VAL A 41 -3.52 -4.51 -9.31
C VAL A 41 -2.27 -3.65 -9.31
N ILE A 42 -1.61 -3.55 -8.16
CA ILE A 42 -0.38 -2.77 -8.03
C ILE A 42 0.79 -3.72 -7.76
N VAL A 43 1.88 -3.57 -8.50
CA VAL A 43 3.14 -4.27 -8.24
C VAL A 43 4.19 -3.29 -7.74
N THR A 44 4.87 -3.64 -6.64
CA THR A 44 5.81 -2.76 -5.95
C THR A 44 7.18 -3.44 -5.83
N PRO A 45 7.94 -3.53 -6.94
CA PRO A 45 9.27 -4.15 -6.94
C PRO A 45 10.32 -3.22 -6.31
N PRO A 46 11.51 -3.75 -5.94
CA PRO A 46 12.68 -2.93 -5.62
C PRO A 46 13.04 -1.94 -6.73
N PHE A 47 13.63 -0.79 -6.37
CA PHE A 47 14.01 0.30 -7.29
C PHE A 47 14.74 -0.17 -8.57
N PRO A 48 15.72 -1.10 -8.51
CA PRO A 48 16.46 -1.52 -9.71
C PRO A 48 15.58 -2.10 -10.83
N PHE A 49 14.35 -2.54 -10.50
CA PHE A 49 13.47 -3.24 -11.45
C PHE A 49 12.33 -2.35 -11.99
N LEU A 50 12.14 -1.15 -11.45
CA LEU A 50 11.00 -0.28 -11.79
C LEU A 50 10.86 -0.05 -13.30
N SER A 51 11.92 0.39 -13.98
CA SER A 51 11.88 0.66 -15.42
C SER A 51 11.54 -0.58 -16.26
N THR A 52 12.00 -1.75 -15.83
CA THR A 52 11.71 -3.02 -16.52
C THR A 52 10.28 -3.46 -16.31
N VAL A 53 9.82 -3.43 -15.05
CA VAL A 53 8.45 -3.81 -14.69
C VAL A 53 7.44 -2.87 -15.36
N SER A 54 7.70 -1.56 -15.40
CA SER A 54 6.88 -0.58 -16.12
C SER A 54 6.63 -0.98 -17.58
N LYS A 55 7.69 -1.38 -18.29
CA LYS A 55 7.58 -1.81 -19.71
C LYS A 55 6.79 -3.10 -19.87
N LEU A 56 6.91 -4.03 -18.92
CA LEU A 56 6.26 -5.34 -19.02
C LEU A 56 4.76 -5.28 -18.72
N ILE A 57 4.31 -4.36 -17.87
CA ILE A 57 2.89 -4.18 -17.58
C ILE A 57 2.21 -3.16 -18.52
N GLN A 58 2.98 -2.52 -19.40
CA GLN A 58 2.47 -1.51 -20.33
C GLN A 58 1.37 -2.12 -21.23
N GLY A 59 0.21 -1.46 -21.26
CA GLY A 59 -0.92 -1.92 -22.06
C GLY A 59 -1.93 -2.80 -21.28
N ASN A 60 -1.66 -3.11 -20.01
CA ASN A 60 -2.67 -3.69 -19.13
C ASN A 60 -3.26 -2.59 -18.24
N PRO A 61 -4.50 -2.12 -18.49
CA PRO A 61 -5.08 -0.99 -17.77
C PRO A 61 -5.39 -1.28 -16.30
N ARG A 62 -5.32 -2.55 -15.88
CA ARG A 62 -5.55 -2.97 -14.49
C ARG A 62 -4.25 -3.01 -13.67
N MET A 63 -3.09 -3.02 -14.35
CA MET A 63 -1.78 -3.14 -13.70
C MET A 63 -1.14 -1.77 -13.53
N HIS A 64 -0.74 -1.47 -12.30
CA HIS A 64 -0.08 -0.22 -11.92
C HIS A 64 1.27 -0.49 -11.26
N LEU A 65 2.20 0.43 -11.42
CA LEU A 65 3.52 0.35 -10.83
C LEU A 65 3.61 1.23 -9.57
N ALA A 66 4.09 0.65 -8.47
CA ALA A 66 4.44 1.40 -7.28
C ALA A 66 5.94 1.31 -6.96
N ALA A 67 6.46 2.33 -6.29
CA ALA A 67 7.77 2.30 -5.65
C ALA A 67 7.63 1.98 -4.15
N GLN A 68 8.69 1.38 -3.57
CA GLN A 68 8.71 1.00 -2.15
C GLN A 68 9.00 2.18 -1.20
N ASP A 69 9.52 3.29 -1.74
CA ASP A 69 9.82 4.52 -1.01
C ASP A 69 10.04 5.69 -2.00
N VAL A 70 10.13 6.90 -1.47
CA VAL A 70 10.47 8.12 -2.19
C VAL A 70 11.28 9.06 -1.29
N SER A 71 12.19 9.84 -1.87
CA SER A 71 12.87 10.91 -1.15
C SER A 71 11.92 12.07 -0.82
N ALA A 72 12.12 12.71 0.33
CA ALA A 72 11.48 13.98 0.68
C ALA A 72 12.07 15.17 -0.09
N HIS A 73 13.18 14.97 -0.80
CA HIS A 73 13.93 16.00 -1.54
C HIS A 73 13.66 15.88 -3.04
N GLU A 74 13.51 17.03 -3.70
CA GLU A 74 13.26 17.08 -5.15
C GLU A 74 14.50 16.67 -5.94
N SER A 75 15.68 17.12 -5.52
CA SER A 75 16.97 16.86 -6.15
C SER A 75 18.14 17.32 -5.26
N GLY A 76 19.38 17.01 -5.62
CA GLY A 76 20.56 17.57 -4.97
C GLY A 76 21.52 16.55 -4.37
N ALA A 77 22.27 16.96 -3.35
CA ALA A 77 23.35 16.19 -2.73
C ALA A 77 22.82 15.17 -1.69
N TYR A 78 22.02 14.24 -2.15
CA TYR A 78 21.39 13.18 -1.34
C TYR A 78 21.74 11.80 -1.93
N THR A 79 23.01 11.44 -1.86
CA THR A 79 23.53 10.20 -2.44
C THR A 79 22.76 8.97 -1.95
N GLY A 80 22.19 8.20 -2.89
CA GLY A 80 21.40 7.00 -2.59
C GLY A 80 19.87 7.23 -2.57
N GLU A 81 19.41 8.49 -2.51
CA GLU A 81 17.98 8.81 -2.56
C GLU A 81 17.41 8.75 -3.98
N VAL A 82 16.12 8.44 -4.07
CA VAL A 82 15.37 8.42 -5.32
C VAL A 82 14.21 9.42 -5.22
N SER A 83 14.26 10.48 -6.03
CA SER A 83 13.25 11.53 -6.00
C SER A 83 11.94 11.12 -6.68
N ALA A 84 10.85 11.82 -6.35
CA ALA A 84 9.56 11.60 -6.99
C ALA A 84 9.61 11.83 -8.53
N ALA A 85 10.39 12.82 -8.99
CA ALA A 85 10.59 13.07 -10.42
C ALA A 85 11.29 11.89 -11.12
N MET A 86 12.31 11.27 -10.48
CA MET A 86 12.94 10.05 -11.00
C MET A 86 11.94 8.90 -11.09
N LEU A 87 11.12 8.69 -10.07
CA LEU A 87 10.07 7.66 -10.05
C LEU A 87 9.04 7.89 -11.17
N LYS A 88 8.57 9.13 -11.32
CA LYS A 88 7.62 9.50 -12.39
C LYS A 88 8.18 9.23 -13.77
N SER A 89 9.46 9.51 -13.98
CA SER A 89 10.14 9.34 -15.29
C SER A 89 10.18 7.89 -15.76
N VAL A 90 10.06 6.92 -14.86
CA VAL A 90 10.01 5.48 -15.17
C VAL A 90 8.60 4.88 -15.08
N GLY A 91 7.57 5.72 -14.97
CA GLY A 91 6.17 5.29 -15.03
C GLY A 91 5.57 4.86 -13.69
N VAL A 92 6.17 5.23 -12.57
CA VAL A 92 5.59 4.97 -11.24
C VAL A 92 4.32 5.82 -11.05
N GLU A 93 3.25 5.18 -10.62
CA GLU A 93 1.94 5.80 -10.36
C GLU A 93 1.61 5.86 -8.86
N TYR A 94 2.13 4.93 -8.07
CA TYR A 94 1.94 4.85 -6.62
C TYR A 94 3.27 4.76 -5.88
N VAL A 95 3.27 5.08 -4.58
CA VAL A 95 4.46 4.90 -3.75
C VAL A 95 4.06 4.56 -2.32
N LEU A 96 4.73 3.58 -1.70
CA LEU A 96 4.58 3.30 -0.27
C LEU A 96 5.24 4.41 0.54
N VAL A 97 4.54 4.92 1.55
CA VAL A 97 5.06 5.91 2.49
C VAL A 97 4.76 5.45 3.91
N GLY A 98 5.79 5.35 4.74
CA GLY A 98 5.66 5.00 6.15
C GLY A 98 5.42 3.51 6.43
N HIS A 99 5.81 2.60 5.52
CA HIS A 99 5.79 1.17 5.79
C HIS A 99 6.51 0.86 7.10
N SER A 100 5.97 -0.06 7.90
CA SER A 100 6.45 -0.38 9.25
C SER A 100 7.95 -0.68 9.32
N GLU A 101 8.51 -1.38 8.33
CA GLU A 101 9.95 -1.66 8.24
C GLU A 101 10.76 -0.35 8.10
N ARG A 102 10.27 0.65 7.38
CA ARG A 102 10.98 1.92 7.23
C ARG A 102 10.89 2.79 8.47
N ARG A 103 9.74 2.81 9.14
CA ARG A 103 9.61 3.46 10.46
C ARG A 103 10.59 2.84 11.45
N GLN A 104 10.72 1.51 11.45
CA GLN A 104 11.58 0.77 12.38
C GLN A 104 13.07 0.91 12.04
N TYR A 105 13.47 0.65 10.79
CA TYR A 105 14.89 0.52 10.42
C TYR A 105 15.52 1.84 9.94
N HIS A 106 14.72 2.78 9.43
CA HIS A 106 15.16 4.08 8.94
C HIS A 106 14.68 5.24 9.82
N HIS A 107 13.97 4.95 10.92
CA HIS A 107 13.49 5.93 11.89
C HIS A 107 12.67 7.07 11.25
N GLU A 108 11.84 6.73 10.26
CA GLU A 108 10.99 7.68 9.58
C GLU A 108 9.87 8.17 10.52
N ASP A 109 9.93 9.44 10.90
CA ASP A 109 8.95 10.12 11.73
C ASP A 109 7.81 10.75 10.88
N SER A 110 6.78 11.26 11.55
CA SER A 110 5.60 11.84 10.90
C SER A 110 5.95 13.04 10.02
N ASP A 111 6.89 13.89 10.43
CA ASP A 111 7.33 15.05 9.65
C ASP A 111 8.00 14.64 8.34
N LEU A 112 8.87 13.63 8.38
CA LEU A 112 9.52 13.08 7.19
C LEU A 112 8.50 12.43 6.26
N LEU A 113 7.56 11.66 6.82
CA LEU A 113 6.53 10.99 6.03
C LEU A 113 5.59 12.00 5.36
N PHE A 114 5.21 13.07 6.04
CA PHE A 114 4.43 14.15 5.44
C PHE A 114 5.18 14.78 4.25
N LYS A 115 6.49 15.09 4.40
CA LYS A 115 7.31 15.62 3.31
C LYS A 115 7.40 14.66 2.13
N LYS A 116 7.54 13.35 2.38
CA LYS A 116 7.55 12.31 1.33
C LYS A 116 6.21 12.26 0.57
N MET A 117 5.08 12.31 1.29
CA MET A 117 3.77 12.39 0.65
C MET A 117 3.63 13.63 -0.24
N LYS A 118 4.04 14.81 0.26
CA LYS A 118 4.00 16.06 -0.50
C LYS A 118 4.87 15.98 -1.77
N ALA A 119 6.09 15.43 -1.66
CA ALA A 119 6.98 15.25 -2.81
C ALA A 119 6.37 14.32 -3.88
N ALA A 120 5.73 13.21 -3.47
CA ALA A 120 5.05 12.30 -4.38
C ALA A 120 3.85 12.96 -5.06
N LEU A 121 2.97 13.61 -4.30
CA LEU A 121 1.77 14.29 -4.79
C LEU A 121 2.11 15.41 -5.78
N ALA A 122 3.19 16.16 -5.52
CA ALA A 122 3.66 17.22 -6.43
C ALA A 122 4.04 16.70 -7.83
N GLN A 123 4.37 15.41 -7.96
CA GLN A 123 4.67 14.74 -9.25
C GLN A 123 3.48 13.91 -9.76
N GLY A 124 2.31 13.99 -9.13
CA GLY A 124 1.14 13.20 -9.48
C GLY A 124 1.34 11.69 -9.26
N ILE A 125 2.15 11.33 -8.27
CA ILE A 125 2.31 9.95 -7.75
C ILE A 125 1.43 9.83 -6.51
N LYS A 126 0.62 8.79 -6.44
CA LYS A 126 -0.34 8.56 -5.35
C LYS A 126 0.34 7.85 -4.17
N PRO A 127 0.46 8.46 -2.99
CA PRO A 127 0.94 7.77 -1.81
C PRO A 127 -0.01 6.67 -1.34
N ILE A 128 0.56 5.51 -0.99
CA ILE A 128 -0.09 4.50 -0.15
C ILE A 128 0.51 4.71 1.24
N PHE A 129 -0.23 5.44 2.09
CA PHE A 129 0.22 5.75 3.44
C PHE A 129 -0.02 4.56 4.37
N CYS A 130 1.07 4.03 4.94
CA CYS A 130 1.06 2.91 5.85
C CYS A 130 0.99 3.38 7.31
N CYS A 131 0.04 2.86 8.07
CA CYS A 131 -0.10 3.07 9.50
C CYS A 131 -0.42 1.75 10.21
N GLY A 132 -0.08 1.65 11.48
CA GLY A 132 -0.36 0.43 12.23
C GLY A 132 0.38 0.39 13.57
N GLU A 133 0.00 -0.57 14.40
CA GLU A 133 0.46 -0.70 15.77
C GLU A 133 1.31 -1.97 15.99
N PRO A 134 2.32 -1.90 16.88
CA PRO A 134 3.06 -3.05 17.36
C PRO A 134 2.27 -3.86 18.39
N LEU A 135 2.76 -5.06 18.73
CA LEU A 135 2.07 -6.00 19.59
C LEU A 135 1.78 -5.43 21.00
N GLU A 136 2.75 -4.78 21.61
CA GLU A 136 2.64 -4.21 22.95
C GLU A 136 1.54 -3.12 23.03
N VAL A 137 1.33 -2.36 21.96
CA VAL A 137 0.25 -1.38 21.86
C VAL A 137 -1.10 -2.08 21.69
N ARG A 138 -1.13 -3.17 20.92
CA ARG A 138 -2.34 -3.98 20.76
C ARG A 138 -2.77 -4.64 22.07
N GLU A 139 -1.82 -5.23 22.79
CA GLU A 139 -2.07 -5.91 24.07
C GLU A 139 -2.47 -4.93 25.20
N SER A 140 -2.04 -3.66 25.12
CA SER A 140 -2.47 -2.60 26.06
C SER A 140 -3.79 -1.93 25.69
N GLU A 141 -4.48 -2.40 24.64
CA GLU A 141 -5.76 -1.86 24.13
C GLU A 141 -5.68 -0.39 23.66
N GLN A 142 -4.48 0.12 23.38
CA GLN A 142 -4.25 1.50 22.92
C GLN A 142 -4.14 1.62 21.39
N HIS A 143 -4.39 0.55 20.66
CA HIS A 143 -4.16 0.46 19.20
C HIS A 143 -5.00 1.46 18.39
N PHE A 144 -6.22 1.74 18.76
CA PHE A 144 -7.05 2.73 18.09
C PHE A 144 -6.43 4.12 18.18
N GLU A 145 -6.15 4.58 19.40
CA GLU A 145 -5.54 5.90 19.60
C GLU A 145 -4.16 6.02 18.94
N TYR A 146 -3.35 4.96 19.01
CA TYR A 146 -2.02 4.91 18.40
C TYR A 146 -2.09 5.08 16.87
N VAL A 147 -3.00 4.37 16.20
CA VAL A 147 -3.19 4.48 14.75
C VAL A 147 -3.84 5.83 14.40
N GLY A 148 -4.84 6.28 15.16
CA GLY A 148 -5.45 7.59 14.99
C GLY A 148 -4.43 8.72 15.10
N GLN A 149 -3.48 8.62 16.04
CA GLN A 149 -2.42 9.62 16.19
C GLN A 149 -1.50 9.66 14.95
N GLN A 150 -1.15 8.51 14.35
CA GLN A 150 -0.37 8.50 13.10
C GLN A 150 -1.10 9.23 11.95
N LEU A 151 -2.42 9.10 11.86
CA LEU A 151 -3.24 9.82 10.87
C LEU A 151 -3.26 11.33 11.16
N ARG A 152 -3.46 11.72 12.40
CA ARG A 152 -3.47 13.13 12.83
C ARG A 152 -2.12 13.81 12.61
N ASP A 153 -1.01 13.13 12.91
CA ASP A 153 0.34 13.68 12.80
C ASP A 153 0.83 13.78 11.36
N THR A 154 0.17 13.12 10.41
CA THR A 154 0.65 13.03 9.03
C THR A 154 -0.43 13.40 8.02
N VAL A 155 -1.49 12.59 7.91
CA VAL A 155 -2.52 12.71 6.87
C VAL A 155 -3.37 13.95 7.06
N ALA A 156 -3.67 14.34 8.30
CA ALA A 156 -4.51 15.52 8.62
C ALA A 156 -3.95 16.86 8.10
N HIS A 157 -2.68 16.91 7.72
CA HIS A 157 -2.04 18.11 7.20
C HIS A 157 -2.15 18.25 5.66
N LEU A 158 -2.77 17.29 4.98
CA LEU A 158 -3.06 17.36 3.55
C LEU A 158 -4.28 18.24 3.26
N SER A 159 -4.31 18.86 2.07
CA SER A 159 -5.56 19.47 1.58
C SER A 159 -6.57 18.39 1.18
N ASN A 160 -7.85 18.76 0.99
CA ASN A 160 -8.88 17.81 0.54
C ASN A 160 -8.52 17.19 -0.82
N GLU A 161 -7.99 17.99 -1.77
CA GLU A 161 -7.58 17.52 -3.08
C GLU A 161 -6.38 16.55 -3.00
N GLU A 162 -5.46 16.77 -2.06
CA GLU A 162 -4.34 15.87 -1.79
C GLU A 162 -4.81 14.58 -1.11
N PHE A 163 -5.71 14.71 -0.14
CA PHE A 163 -6.33 13.57 0.52
C PHE A 163 -7.03 12.66 -0.49
N ASP A 164 -7.74 13.19 -1.48
CA ASP A 164 -8.41 12.39 -2.51
C ASP A 164 -7.45 11.51 -3.30
N GLN A 165 -6.19 11.89 -3.42
CA GLN A 165 -5.18 11.18 -4.20
C GLN A 165 -4.44 10.08 -3.45
N ILE A 166 -4.58 9.97 -2.13
CA ILE A 166 -3.88 8.94 -1.36
C ILE A 166 -4.72 7.68 -1.16
N VAL A 167 -4.04 6.59 -0.84
CA VAL A 167 -4.59 5.33 -0.34
C VAL A 167 -4.07 5.12 1.06
N ILE A 168 -4.86 4.54 1.96
CA ILE A 168 -4.41 4.14 3.30
C ILE A 168 -4.14 2.64 3.32
N ALA A 169 -3.10 2.21 4.02
CA ALA A 169 -2.84 0.81 4.30
C ALA A 169 -2.66 0.61 5.81
N TYR A 170 -3.52 -0.23 6.39
CA TYR A 170 -3.42 -0.60 7.79
C TYR A 170 -2.54 -1.83 7.97
N GLU A 171 -1.46 -1.69 8.71
CA GLU A 171 -0.48 -2.73 9.02
C GLU A 171 -0.59 -3.17 10.48
N PRO A 172 -1.29 -4.27 10.83
CA PRO A 172 -1.13 -4.89 12.15
C PRO A 172 0.29 -5.45 12.23
N ILE A 173 1.26 -4.67 12.76
CA ILE A 173 2.70 -5.00 12.72
C ILE A 173 2.97 -6.35 13.41
N TRP A 174 2.20 -6.67 14.44
CA TRP A 174 2.24 -7.94 15.14
C TRP A 174 1.80 -9.15 14.30
N ALA A 175 1.17 -8.92 13.14
CA ALA A 175 0.72 -9.94 12.20
C ALA A 175 1.50 -9.91 10.86
N ILE A 176 2.66 -9.23 10.80
CA ILE A 176 3.50 -9.17 9.60
C ILE A 176 4.72 -10.06 9.79
N GLY A 177 4.80 -11.17 9.03
CA GLY A 177 5.97 -12.06 9.06
C GLY A 177 6.20 -12.83 10.36
N THR A 178 5.25 -12.79 11.29
CA THR A 178 5.35 -13.42 12.63
C THR A 178 4.71 -14.82 12.68
N GLY A 179 4.00 -15.23 11.63
CA GLY A 179 3.15 -16.41 11.63
C GLY A 179 1.79 -16.21 12.30
N ARG A 180 1.54 -15.05 12.89
CA ARG A 180 0.21 -14.64 13.38
C ARG A 180 -0.58 -13.96 12.25
N THR A 181 -1.90 -14.07 12.28
CA THR A 181 -2.82 -13.34 11.39
C THR A 181 -3.87 -12.65 12.24
N ALA A 182 -4.23 -11.43 11.86
CA ALA A 182 -5.43 -10.81 12.43
C ALA A 182 -6.66 -11.57 11.92
N SER A 183 -7.70 -11.68 12.74
CA SER A 183 -8.99 -12.15 12.26
C SER A 183 -9.62 -11.12 11.31
N SER A 184 -10.54 -11.55 10.46
CA SER A 184 -11.31 -10.66 9.59
C SER A 184 -12.07 -9.60 10.39
N GLN A 185 -12.58 -9.96 11.56
CA GLN A 185 -13.24 -9.02 12.48
C GLN A 185 -12.25 -7.98 13.05
N GLN A 186 -11.04 -8.38 13.47
CA GLN A 186 -10.02 -7.43 13.94
C GLN A 186 -9.57 -6.47 12.84
N ALA A 187 -9.49 -6.95 11.60
CA ALA A 187 -9.21 -6.09 10.44
C ALA A 187 -10.36 -5.11 10.23
N GLN A 188 -11.61 -5.57 10.25
CA GLN A 188 -12.80 -4.72 10.10
C GLN A 188 -12.86 -3.63 11.17
N GLU A 189 -12.72 -3.98 12.44
CA GLU A 189 -12.79 -3.02 13.56
C GLU A 189 -11.77 -1.87 13.39
N MET A 190 -10.54 -2.18 12.96
CA MET A 190 -9.55 -1.13 12.74
C MET A 190 -9.81 -0.33 11.47
N HIS A 191 -10.25 -0.97 10.39
CA HIS A 191 -10.59 -0.27 9.15
C HIS A 191 -11.77 0.69 9.34
N GLU A 192 -12.80 0.26 10.07
CA GLU A 192 -13.93 1.11 10.46
C GLU A 192 -13.46 2.31 11.30
N TYR A 193 -12.64 2.06 12.32
CA TYR A 193 -12.05 3.13 13.13
C TYR A 193 -11.23 4.12 12.31
N ILE A 194 -10.36 3.64 11.40
CA ILE A 194 -9.59 4.50 10.50
C ILE A 194 -10.53 5.37 9.66
N ARG A 195 -11.59 4.80 9.10
CA ARG A 195 -12.58 5.52 8.29
C ARG A 195 -13.32 6.58 9.11
N GLU A 196 -13.71 6.27 10.34
CA GLU A 196 -14.30 7.23 11.26
C GLU A 196 -13.33 8.37 11.59
N GLU A 197 -12.06 8.06 11.88
CA GLU A 197 -11.06 9.08 12.15
C GLU A 197 -10.83 9.99 10.94
N LEU A 198 -10.74 9.42 9.74
CA LEU A 198 -10.66 10.20 8.50
C LEU A 198 -11.89 11.10 8.30
N SER A 199 -13.09 10.66 8.69
CA SER A 199 -14.30 11.49 8.60
C SER A 199 -14.37 12.63 9.63
N ARG A 200 -13.55 12.56 10.68
CA ARG A 200 -13.36 13.69 11.63
C ARG A 200 -12.33 14.70 11.12
N LEU A 201 -11.38 14.25 10.29
CA LEU A 201 -10.29 15.07 9.77
C LEU A 201 -10.64 15.74 8.44
N PHE A 202 -11.51 15.12 7.62
CA PHE A 202 -11.87 15.56 6.29
C PHE A 202 -13.39 15.52 6.09
N ASP A 203 -13.83 15.79 4.87
CA ASP A 203 -15.24 15.63 4.50
C ASP A 203 -15.68 14.15 4.63
N ALA A 204 -16.88 13.93 5.18
CA ALA A 204 -17.40 12.59 5.44
C ALA A 204 -17.60 11.77 4.14
N GLU A 205 -17.95 12.41 3.02
CA GLU A 205 -18.08 11.74 1.73
C GLU A 205 -16.71 11.32 1.19
N ALA A 206 -15.70 12.19 1.31
CA ALA A 206 -14.32 11.87 0.93
C ALA A 206 -13.77 10.70 1.75
N ALA A 207 -13.99 10.69 3.07
CA ALA A 207 -13.59 9.60 3.96
C ALA A 207 -14.33 8.29 3.64
N PHE A 208 -15.63 8.35 3.37
CA PHE A 208 -16.43 7.19 2.97
C PHE A 208 -15.90 6.57 1.67
N ASN A 209 -15.48 7.38 0.72
CA ASN A 209 -14.94 6.93 -0.58
C ASN A 209 -13.45 6.59 -0.55
N LYS A 210 -12.75 6.78 0.59
CA LYS A 210 -11.32 6.48 0.71
C LYS A 210 -11.06 4.97 0.69
N THR A 211 -10.13 4.53 -0.17
CA THR A 211 -9.65 3.15 -0.20
C THR A 211 -8.73 2.89 0.99
N ILE A 212 -9.04 1.85 1.77
CA ILE A 212 -8.25 1.40 2.92
C ILE A 212 -7.88 -0.08 2.72
N LEU A 213 -6.58 -0.37 2.63
CA LEU A 213 -6.03 -1.70 2.39
C LEU A 213 -5.63 -2.38 3.69
N TYR A 214 -5.86 -3.68 3.78
CA TYR A 214 -5.32 -4.50 4.85
C TYR A 214 -3.88 -4.93 4.53
N GLY A 215 -2.93 -4.56 5.39
CA GLY A 215 -1.48 -4.80 5.22
C GLY A 215 -0.91 -5.92 6.09
N GLY A 216 -1.74 -6.68 6.80
CA GLY A 216 -1.32 -7.85 7.54
C GLY A 216 -1.15 -9.09 6.65
N SER A 217 -0.95 -10.26 7.28
CA SER A 217 -0.77 -11.51 6.56
C SER A 217 -2.04 -11.92 5.81
N ALA A 218 -2.02 -11.78 4.48
CA ALA A 218 -3.07 -12.24 3.58
C ALA A 218 -2.53 -13.30 2.62
N ASN A 219 -3.34 -14.30 2.33
CA ASN A 219 -3.03 -15.43 1.44
C ASN A 219 -4.31 -15.91 0.75
N PRO A 220 -4.25 -16.82 -0.24
CA PRO A 220 -5.43 -17.31 -0.96
C PRO A 220 -6.52 -17.91 -0.06
N GLY A 221 -6.15 -18.43 1.11
CA GLY A 221 -7.10 -19.08 2.03
C GLY A 221 -7.92 -18.13 2.90
N ASN A 222 -7.44 -16.89 3.12
CA ASN A 222 -8.12 -15.91 3.98
C ASN A 222 -8.54 -14.61 3.27
N ALA A 223 -8.02 -14.35 2.06
CA ALA A 223 -8.27 -13.10 1.35
C ALA A 223 -9.76 -12.84 1.10
N LYS A 224 -10.53 -13.86 0.72
CA LYS A 224 -11.96 -13.73 0.48
C LYS A 224 -12.74 -13.28 1.71
N GLU A 225 -12.42 -13.83 2.89
CA GLU A 225 -13.06 -13.44 4.15
C GLU A 225 -12.67 -12.03 4.58
N LEU A 226 -11.39 -11.66 4.39
CA LEU A 226 -10.88 -10.32 4.69
C LEU A 226 -11.53 -9.26 3.79
N PHE A 227 -11.57 -9.50 2.48
CA PHE A 227 -12.10 -8.52 1.51
C PHE A 227 -13.63 -8.45 1.46
N ALA A 228 -14.31 -9.42 2.08
CA ALA A 228 -15.76 -9.36 2.29
C ALA A 228 -16.16 -8.40 3.43
N GLN A 229 -15.21 -7.90 4.21
CA GLN A 229 -15.50 -6.96 5.29
C GLN A 229 -15.88 -5.59 4.74
N PRO A 230 -16.88 -4.88 5.33
CA PRO A 230 -17.43 -3.65 4.78
C PRO A 230 -16.43 -2.52 4.55
N ASP A 231 -15.38 -2.43 5.38
CA ASP A 231 -14.41 -1.34 5.32
C ASP A 231 -13.04 -1.74 4.78
N VAL A 232 -12.86 -3.01 4.38
CA VAL A 232 -11.63 -3.52 3.77
C VAL A 232 -11.74 -3.47 2.25
N ASP A 233 -11.01 -2.56 1.62
CA ASP A 233 -11.09 -2.31 0.17
C ASP A 233 -9.99 -3.05 -0.61
N GLY A 234 -9.36 -4.05 0.00
CA GLY A 234 -8.31 -4.87 -0.60
C GLY A 234 -7.12 -5.06 0.31
N GLY A 235 -5.94 -5.31 -0.29
CA GLY A 235 -4.77 -5.66 0.51
C GLY A 235 -3.44 -5.13 -0.01
N LEU A 236 -2.54 -4.84 0.93
CA LEU A 236 -1.11 -4.64 0.68
C LEU A 236 -0.39 -5.95 1.03
N ILE A 237 -0.07 -6.74 0.01
CA ILE A 237 0.32 -8.14 0.12
C ILE A 237 1.85 -8.26 0.13
N GLY A 238 2.42 -8.86 1.17
CA GLY A 238 3.85 -9.15 1.26
C GLY A 238 4.22 -10.47 0.59
N GLY A 239 4.59 -11.49 1.36
CA GLY A 239 5.17 -12.76 0.89
C GLY A 239 4.37 -13.50 -0.20
N ALA A 240 3.04 -13.48 -0.14
CA ALA A 240 2.19 -14.11 -1.17
C ALA A 240 2.31 -13.42 -2.53
N SER A 241 2.70 -12.13 -2.59
CA SER A 241 2.92 -11.42 -3.85
C SER A 241 4.17 -11.86 -4.61
N LEU A 242 5.04 -12.65 -3.98
CA LEU A 242 6.25 -13.22 -4.58
C LEU A 242 5.99 -14.53 -5.36
N LYS A 243 4.74 -14.98 -5.37
CA LYS A 243 4.27 -16.16 -6.13
C LYS A 243 3.10 -15.73 -6.99
N SER A 244 3.24 -15.85 -8.31
CA SER A 244 2.24 -15.39 -9.29
C SER A 244 0.86 -15.99 -9.04
N ARG A 245 0.80 -17.31 -8.75
CA ARG A 245 -0.46 -18.01 -8.48
C ARG A 245 -1.13 -17.51 -7.19
N ASP A 246 -0.41 -17.49 -6.07
CA ASP A 246 -0.95 -17.03 -4.79
C ASP A 246 -1.47 -15.60 -4.90
N PHE A 247 -0.70 -14.70 -5.57
CA PHE A 247 -1.10 -13.31 -5.75
C PHE A 247 -2.34 -13.16 -6.63
N THR A 248 -2.41 -13.90 -7.75
CA THR A 248 -3.59 -13.89 -8.62
C THR A 248 -4.82 -14.44 -7.93
N ASP A 249 -4.70 -15.50 -7.13
CA ASP A 249 -5.83 -16.05 -6.37
C ASP A 249 -6.33 -15.07 -5.30
N ILE A 250 -5.44 -14.26 -4.70
CA ILE A 250 -5.83 -13.14 -3.83
C ILE A 250 -6.58 -12.06 -4.62
N ILE A 251 -6.11 -11.67 -5.81
CA ILE A 251 -6.79 -10.69 -6.67
C ILE A 251 -8.20 -11.13 -7.02
N LYS A 252 -8.40 -12.42 -7.26
CA LYS A 252 -9.70 -13.05 -7.60
C LYS A 252 -10.65 -13.22 -6.40
N SER A 253 -10.26 -12.76 -5.22
CA SER A 253 -11.10 -12.88 -4.00
C SER A 253 -12.20 -11.83 -3.91
N PHE A 254 -12.29 -10.88 -4.87
CA PHE A 254 -13.36 -9.92 -5.05
C PHE A 254 -14.51 -10.46 -5.90
#